data_689c305ecd6818db2a56a7714ab4f70e
#
_entry.id   689c305ecd6818db2a56a7714ab4f70e
#
_cell.length_a   1.000
_cell.length_b   1.000
_cell.length_c   1.000
_cell.angle_alpha   90.00
_cell.angle_beta   90.00
_cell.angle_gamma   90.00
#
_symmetry.space_group_name_H-M   'P 1'
#
loop_
_entity.id
_entity.type
_entity.pdbx_description
1 polymer ?
#
loop_
_entity_poly.entity_id
_entity_poly.type
_entity_poly.pdbx_seq_one_letter_code
_entity_poly.pdbx_strand_id
1 'polypeptide(L)'
;ILMKIDGNELAILQNDLDREGKKEEALKIKLEFLRQVRESGDHCPCKEACRHHGNCFECVTIHRGHRDHLPMCLWDMVNERLAALSHMTEGTLRAYEDRKAAEGTECGDCSDCPGCGE
;
A
#
# COMPACT_ATOMS: atom_id res chain seq x y z
N ILE A 1 -2.84 -2.69 -24.09
CA ILE A 1 -2.54 -1.81 -22.96
C ILE A 1 -3.25 -2.33 -21.73
N LEU A 2 -2.49 -2.51 -20.69
CA LEU A 2 -3.06 -2.98 -19.43
C LEU A 2 -3.83 -1.85 -18.77
N MET A 3 -4.99 -2.17 -18.24
CA MET A 3 -5.75 -1.20 -17.49
C MET A 3 -5.11 -0.97 -16.13
N LYS A 4 -5.41 0.17 -15.54
CA LYS A 4 -4.92 0.48 -14.20
C LYS A 4 -5.76 -0.26 -13.17
N ILE A 5 -5.11 -1.01 -12.30
CA ILE A 5 -5.82 -1.68 -11.21
C ILE A 5 -5.72 -0.88 -9.92
N ASP A 6 -4.51 -0.48 -9.55
CA ASP A 6 -4.30 0.26 -8.30
C ASP A 6 -4.98 1.61 -8.41
N GLY A 7 -5.92 1.86 -7.49
CA GLY A 7 -6.66 3.11 -7.51
C GLY A 7 -7.64 3.23 -8.66
N ASN A 8 -8.06 2.11 -9.21
CA ASN A 8 -9.01 2.11 -10.31
C ASN A 8 -10.31 2.78 -9.90
N GLU A 9 -10.83 3.63 -10.78
CA GLU A 9 -12.02 4.42 -10.46
C GLU A 9 -13.24 3.57 -10.17
N LEU A 10 -13.41 2.47 -10.93
CA LEU A 10 -14.54 1.58 -10.68
C LEU A 10 -14.42 0.89 -9.33
N ALA A 11 -13.20 0.48 -8.98
CA ALA A 11 -13.00 -0.19 -7.69
C ALA A 11 -13.26 0.76 -6.53
N ILE A 12 -12.83 2.01 -6.67
CA ILE A 12 -13.08 3.01 -5.64
C ILE A 12 -14.56 3.32 -5.53
N LEU A 13 -15.23 3.50 -6.67
CA LEU A 13 -16.66 3.75 -6.68
C LEU A 13 -17.42 2.60 -6.03
N GLN A 14 -17.04 1.38 -6.36
CA GLN A 14 -17.69 0.21 -5.78
C GLN A 14 -17.56 0.21 -4.25
N ASN A 15 -16.39 0.54 -3.76
CA ASN A 15 -16.17 0.56 -2.32
C ASN A 15 -17.01 1.64 -1.65
N ASP A 16 -17.09 2.81 -2.28
CA ASP A 16 -17.91 3.90 -1.74
C ASP A 16 -19.37 3.54 -1.73
N LEU A 17 -19.88 2.93 -2.80
CA LEU A 17 -21.27 2.51 -2.85
C LEU A 17 -21.58 1.47 -1.78
N ASP A 18 -20.65 0.56 -1.57
CA ASP A 18 -20.84 -0.46 -0.55
C ASP A 18 -20.92 0.15 0.83
N ARG A 19 -20.10 1.14 1.11
CA ARG A 19 -20.13 1.83 2.40
C ARG A 19 -21.42 2.62 2.61
N GLU A 20 -22.01 3.10 1.52
CA GLU A 20 -23.27 3.81 1.60
C GLU A 20 -24.47 2.88 1.74
N GLY A 21 -24.25 1.58 1.69
CA GLY A 21 -25.32 0.61 1.79
C GLY A 21 -25.97 0.24 0.47
N LYS A 22 -25.45 0.76 -0.65
CA LYS A 22 -26.00 0.48 -1.97
C LYS A 22 -25.39 -0.79 -2.51
N LYS A 23 -25.74 -1.91 -1.89
CA LYS A 23 -25.04 -3.17 -2.14
C LYS A 23 -25.22 -3.69 -3.56
N GLU A 24 -26.43 -3.53 -4.14
CA GLU A 24 -26.68 -4.04 -5.49
C GLU A 24 -25.89 -3.26 -6.53
N GLU A 25 -25.87 -1.94 -6.38
CA GLU A 25 -25.10 -1.10 -7.29
C GLU A 25 -23.61 -1.40 -7.15
N ALA A 26 -23.15 -1.56 -5.92
CA ALA A 26 -21.76 -1.87 -5.68
C ALA A 26 -21.37 -3.18 -6.34
N LEU A 27 -22.24 -4.18 -6.27
CA LEU A 27 -21.95 -5.46 -6.88
C LEU A 27 -21.83 -5.34 -8.39
N LYS A 28 -22.72 -4.57 -9.02
CA LYS A 28 -22.65 -4.39 -10.47
C LYS A 28 -21.33 -3.76 -10.88
N ILE A 29 -20.90 -2.74 -10.16
CA ILE A 29 -19.64 -2.07 -10.46
C ILE A 29 -18.48 -3.00 -10.22
N LYS A 30 -18.52 -3.79 -9.15
CA LYS A 30 -17.47 -4.75 -8.85
C LYS A 30 -17.32 -5.76 -9.98
N LEU A 31 -18.45 -6.30 -10.45
CA LEU A 31 -18.40 -7.29 -11.52
C LEU A 31 -17.87 -6.70 -12.81
N GLU A 32 -18.22 -5.46 -13.10
CA GLU A 32 -17.71 -4.80 -14.30
C GLU A 32 -16.20 -4.58 -14.18
N PHE A 33 -15.72 -4.14 -13.03
CA PHE A 33 -14.30 -3.98 -12.81
C PHE A 33 -13.56 -5.31 -13.02
N LEU A 34 -14.08 -6.36 -12.41
CA LEU A 34 -13.42 -7.67 -12.52
C LEU A 34 -13.44 -8.19 -13.96
N ARG A 35 -14.53 -7.89 -14.69
CA ARG A 35 -14.60 -8.29 -16.09
C ARG A 35 -13.50 -7.60 -16.89
N GLN A 36 -13.34 -6.29 -16.69
CA GLN A 36 -12.32 -5.55 -17.41
C GLN A 36 -10.92 -6.05 -17.08
N VAL A 37 -10.69 -6.38 -15.82
CA VAL A 37 -9.39 -6.91 -15.41
C VAL A 37 -9.11 -8.24 -16.13
N ARG A 38 -10.11 -9.13 -16.15
CA ARG A 38 -9.91 -10.41 -16.80
C ARG A 38 -9.61 -10.28 -18.28
N GLU A 39 -10.22 -9.29 -18.93
CA GLU A 39 -10.06 -9.12 -20.35
C GLU A 39 -8.79 -8.37 -20.74
N SER A 40 -8.17 -7.70 -19.80
CA SER A 40 -7.04 -6.84 -20.14
C SER A 40 -5.69 -7.54 -20.08
N GLY A 41 -5.64 -8.79 -19.57
CA GLY A 41 -4.43 -9.58 -19.65
C GLY A 41 -3.66 -9.65 -18.35
N ASP A 42 -2.34 -9.78 -18.48
CA ASP A 42 -1.46 -10.01 -17.35
C ASP A 42 -1.21 -8.71 -16.59
N HIS A 43 -1.52 -8.72 -15.31
CA HIS A 43 -1.34 -7.54 -14.46
C HIS A 43 -0.26 -7.72 -13.41
N CYS A 44 0.48 -8.82 -13.48
CA CYS A 44 1.51 -9.08 -12.49
C CYS A 44 2.69 -8.12 -12.70
N PRO A 45 3.00 -7.25 -11.73
CA PRO A 45 4.10 -6.29 -11.89
C PRO A 45 5.47 -6.90 -11.71
N CYS A 46 5.53 -8.12 -11.18
CA CYS A 46 6.81 -8.78 -10.94
C CYS A 46 7.46 -9.14 -12.27
N LYS A 47 8.72 -8.70 -12.44
CA LYS A 47 9.43 -8.92 -13.70
C LYS A 47 10.32 -10.14 -13.67
N GLU A 48 10.35 -10.85 -12.56
CA GLU A 48 11.17 -12.04 -12.47
C GLU A 48 10.52 -13.19 -13.22
N ALA A 49 11.37 -14.10 -13.68
CA ALA A 49 10.89 -15.29 -14.37
C ALA A 49 10.35 -16.26 -13.33
N CYS A 50 9.16 -15.99 -12.85
CA CYS A 50 8.53 -16.74 -11.79
C CYS A 50 7.44 -17.62 -12.37
N ARG A 51 7.43 -18.91 -11.99
CA ARG A 51 6.43 -19.82 -12.49
C ARG A 51 5.02 -19.43 -12.05
N HIS A 52 4.93 -18.58 -11.03
CA HIS A 52 3.63 -18.14 -10.53
C HIS A 52 3.18 -16.83 -11.15
N HIS A 53 3.94 -16.33 -12.12
CA HIS A 53 3.60 -15.06 -12.77
C HIS A 53 2.20 -15.14 -13.36
N GLY A 54 1.35 -14.22 -12.96
CA GLY A 54 -0.02 -14.18 -13.46
C GLY A 54 -0.98 -15.11 -12.74
N ASN A 55 -0.48 -16.01 -11.90
CA ASN A 55 -1.34 -16.89 -11.11
C ASN A 55 -1.38 -16.38 -9.68
N CYS A 56 -2.34 -15.50 -9.42
CA CYS A 56 -2.40 -14.81 -8.13
C CYS A 56 -2.65 -15.76 -6.97
N PHE A 57 -3.44 -16.80 -7.19
CA PHE A 57 -3.70 -17.75 -6.11
C PHE A 57 -2.42 -18.43 -5.66
N GLU A 58 -1.63 -18.92 -6.61
CA GLU A 58 -0.38 -19.57 -6.27
C GLU A 58 0.60 -18.58 -5.66
N CYS A 59 0.68 -17.40 -6.26
CA CYS A 59 1.62 -16.39 -5.80
C CYS A 59 1.35 -15.98 -4.36
N VAL A 60 0.10 -15.70 -4.04
CA VAL A 60 -0.27 -15.31 -2.69
C VAL A 60 -0.04 -16.47 -1.72
N THR A 61 -0.39 -17.69 -2.14
CA THR A 61 -0.26 -18.84 -1.27
C THR A 61 1.20 -19.10 -0.89
N ILE A 62 2.11 -19.02 -1.88
CA ILE A 62 3.51 -19.27 -1.59
C ILE A 62 4.11 -18.18 -0.71
N HIS A 63 3.70 -16.93 -0.94
CA HIS A 63 4.19 -15.84 -0.09
C HIS A 63 3.66 -15.96 1.33
N ARG A 64 2.43 -16.43 1.49
CA ARG A 64 1.90 -16.69 2.81
C ARG A 64 2.65 -17.80 3.51
N GLY A 65 3.06 -18.80 2.73
CA GLY A 65 3.83 -19.90 3.30
C GLY A 65 5.19 -19.47 3.79
N HIS A 66 5.87 -18.62 3.03
CA HIS A 66 7.19 -18.12 3.41
C HIS A 66 7.12 -17.13 4.57
N ARG A 67 6.12 -16.27 4.58
CA ARG A 67 5.95 -15.20 5.55
C ARG A 67 7.16 -14.28 5.60
N ASP A 68 7.83 -14.13 4.48
CA ASP A 68 9.03 -13.32 4.37
C ASP A 68 8.72 -11.95 3.78
N HIS A 69 7.90 -11.93 2.75
CA HIS A 69 7.55 -10.67 2.10
C HIS A 69 6.24 -10.83 1.34
N LEU A 70 5.66 -9.71 0.96
CA LEU A 70 4.41 -9.71 0.21
C LEU A 70 4.68 -9.86 -1.27
N PRO A 71 3.68 -10.37 -2.03
CA PRO A 71 3.77 -10.28 -3.49
C PRO A 71 3.97 -8.84 -3.92
N MET A 72 4.74 -8.64 -4.99
CA MET A 72 5.09 -7.30 -5.42
C MET A 72 3.87 -6.42 -5.69
N CYS A 73 2.78 -7.02 -6.16
CA CYS A 73 1.58 -6.23 -6.48
C CYS A 73 0.94 -5.58 -5.24
N LEU A 74 1.33 -5.99 -4.05
CA LEU A 74 0.79 -5.41 -2.81
C LEU A 74 1.77 -4.45 -2.15
N TRP A 75 2.98 -4.31 -2.68
CA TRP A 75 4.00 -3.49 -2.03
C TRP A 75 3.58 -2.03 -1.91
N ASP A 76 3.08 -1.45 -3.01
CA ASP A 76 2.74 -0.02 -2.99
C ASP A 76 1.67 0.27 -1.96
N MET A 77 0.64 -0.57 -1.90
CA MET A 77 -0.47 -0.34 -0.98
C MET A 77 0.00 -0.38 0.47
N VAL A 78 0.86 -1.34 0.80
CA VAL A 78 1.36 -1.48 2.16
C VAL A 78 2.34 -0.34 2.47
N ASN A 79 3.21 -0.02 1.53
CA ASN A 79 4.18 1.05 1.75
C ASN A 79 3.51 2.40 1.92
N GLU A 80 2.40 2.63 1.22
CA GLU A 80 1.63 3.85 1.42
C GLU A 80 1.12 3.95 2.86
N ARG A 81 0.66 2.84 3.42
CA ARG A 81 0.19 2.84 4.80
C ARG A 81 1.34 3.07 5.77
N LEU A 82 2.47 2.45 5.51
CA LEU A 82 3.64 2.66 6.37
C LEU A 82 4.08 4.11 6.34
N ALA A 83 4.10 4.71 5.16
CA ALA A 83 4.45 6.11 5.04
C ALA A 83 3.47 7.01 5.80
N ALA A 84 2.18 6.73 5.66
CA ALA A 84 1.17 7.50 6.36
C ALA A 84 1.33 7.39 7.87
N LEU A 85 1.59 6.17 8.35
CA LEU A 85 1.77 5.97 9.79
C LEU A 85 3.01 6.70 10.30
N SER A 86 4.08 6.70 9.52
CA SER A 86 5.31 7.39 9.95
C SER A 86 5.09 8.89 10.04
N HIS A 87 4.15 9.43 9.27
CA HIS A 87 3.83 10.86 9.32
C HIS A 87 2.82 11.20 10.41
N MET A 88 2.29 10.20 11.09
CA MET A 88 1.29 10.39 12.12
C MET A 88 1.87 10.37 13.53
N THR A 89 3.19 10.29 13.63
CA THR A 89 3.82 10.31 14.93
C THR A 89 3.80 11.73 15.46
N GLU A 90 4.15 11.86 16.72
CA GLU A 90 4.19 13.16 17.37
C GLU A 90 5.18 14.07 16.64
N GLY A 91 4.68 15.12 16.03
CA GLY A 91 5.50 16.03 15.28
C GLY A 91 5.98 15.47 13.97
N THR A 92 5.50 14.33 13.59
CA THR A 92 5.88 13.51 12.46
C THR A 92 7.38 13.21 12.44
N LEU A 93 7.74 12.09 11.87
CA LEU A 93 9.14 11.70 11.80
C LEU A 93 9.93 12.70 10.97
N ARG A 94 9.36 13.16 9.86
CA ARG A 94 10.07 14.10 9.00
C ARG A 94 10.33 15.42 9.71
N ALA A 95 9.33 15.93 10.41
CA ALA A 95 9.52 17.17 11.14
C ALA A 95 10.59 17.03 12.21
N TYR A 96 10.62 15.88 12.86
CA TYR A 96 11.65 15.60 13.85
C TYR A 96 13.03 15.58 13.20
N GLU A 97 13.14 14.89 12.06
CA GLU A 97 14.42 14.81 11.34
C GLU A 97 14.88 16.18 10.85
N ASP A 98 13.94 16.97 10.34
CA ASP A 98 14.29 18.33 9.87
C ASP A 98 14.79 19.20 11.02
N ARG A 99 14.15 19.08 12.17
CA ARG A 99 14.58 19.84 13.33
C ARG A 99 15.97 19.45 13.77
N LYS A 100 16.25 18.14 13.79
CA LYS A 100 17.58 17.67 14.17
C LYS A 100 18.63 18.19 13.21
N ALA A 101 18.35 18.19 11.92
CA ALA A 101 19.27 18.68 10.92
C ALA A 101 19.50 20.18 11.09
N ALA A 102 18.45 20.93 11.39
CA ALA A 102 18.57 22.37 11.55
C ALA A 102 19.38 22.76 12.79
N GLU A 103 19.30 21.93 13.84
CA GLU A 103 20.08 22.17 15.05
C GLU A 103 21.55 21.91 14.83
N GLY A 104 21.88 21.12 13.80
CA GLY A 104 23.27 20.90 13.45
C GLY A 104 24.03 20.02 14.39
N THR A 105 23.49 19.68 15.53
CA THR A 105 24.14 18.81 16.49
C THR A 105 23.13 17.94 17.14
N GLU A 106 23.58 16.86 17.67
CA GLU A 106 22.74 16.11 18.56
C GLU A 106 22.57 16.90 19.84
N CYS A 107 21.56 16.53 20.54
CA CYS A 107 21.44 17.00 21.89
C CYS A 107 22.51 16.29 22.68
N GLY A 108 23.65 16.88 22.80
CA GLY A 108 24.72 16.26 23.53
C GLY A 108 24.31 15.91 24.93
N ASP A 109 23.48 16.73 25.48
CA ASP A 109 22.92 16.50 26.80
C ASP A 109 21.45 16.22 26.61
N CYS A 110 21.13 15.01 26.27
CA CYS A 110 19.77 14.67 25.91
C CYS A 110 18.82 14.58 27.09
N SER A 111 19.31 14.77 28.27
CA SER A 111 18.47 14.60 29.45
C SER A 111 17.31 15.59 29.48
N ASP A 112 17.54 16.77 28.93
CA ASP A 112 16.47 17.76 28.89
C ASP A 112 15.99 18.04 27.48
N CYS A 113 16.30 17.16 26.57
CA CYS A 113 15.84 17.29 25.18
C CYS A 113 14.76 16.27 24.95
N PRO A 114 13.50 16.68 24.84
CA PRO A 114 12.43 15.69 24.76
C PRO A 114 12.57 14.76 23.58
N GLY A 115 13.12 15.25 22.49
CA GLY A 115 13.24 14.43 21.31
C GLY A 115 14.40 13.49 21.30
N CYS A 116 15.35 13.62 22.20
CA CYS A 116 16.52 12.78 22.15
C CYS A 116 16.88 12.18 23.49
N GLY A 117 16.21 12.55 24.51
CA GLY A 117 16.46 11.94 25.79
C GLY A 117 15.94 10.55 25.93
N GLU A 118 15.06 10.17 25.07
CA GLU A 118 14.39 8.87 25.14
C GLU A 118 15.05 7.81 24.32
#